data_e19f21215feeecace1a05e8942dcd8b9
#
_entry.id   e19f21215feeecace1a05e8942dcd8b9
#
_cell.length_a   1.000
_cell.length_b   1.000
_cell.length_c   1.000
_cell.angle_alpha   90.00
_cell.angle_beta   90.00
_cell.angle_gamma   90.00
#
_symmetry.space_group_name_H-M   'P 1'
#
loop_
_entity.id
_entity.type
_entity.pdbx_description
1 polymer ?
#
loop_
_entity_poly.entity_id
_entity_poly.type
_entity_poly.pdbx_seq_one_letter_code
_entity_poly.pdbx_strand_id
1 'polypeptide(L)'
;MHPVLFHFGRFVISSYGLLLAISFLAGIYWSMYRARKRGIDQNRVMDLSLIIVFSAIVGARLLYVVTHLDEFRGHWTDTFNPFQSSGEIGLAGLTMLGGVVLVLASILIFCAVKRIPVLKLCDVMVPAFALGIALTRIGCFLTGCCYGKPCDLPWGVKFPLSSPAGSEPVLQGLHLHPTQLYSSFYGLIILITVLLLDRRPRFDGFVLSVFFMLYGVFRFSVDFVRYYESSVKFFLFDFGFTINQAISLLLFFIGLVLFIGLRRRENRSIKEGSGITSSPPL
;
A
#
# COMPACT_ATOMS: atom_id res chain seq x y z
N MET A 1 10.71 -22.22 -0.66
CA MET A 1 9.69 -21.25 -1.06
C MET A 1 8.56 -21.99 -1.71
N HIS A 2 7.33 -21.59 -1.44
CA HIS A 2 6.13 -22.25 -1.93
C HIS A 2 5.25 -21.21 -2.63
N PRO A 3 5.51 -20.91 -3.92
CA PRO A 3 4.74 -19.93 -4.67
C PRO A 3 3.27 -20.36 -4.83
N VAL A 4 3.06 -21.67 -4.93
CA VAL A 4 1.75 -22.30 -5.02
C VAL A 4 1.52 -23.17 -3.80
N LEU A 5 0.36 -22.99 -3.13
CA LEU A 5 -0.01 -23.75 -1.95
C LEU A 5 -0.89 -24.96 -2.30
N PHE A 6 -1.88 -24.74 -3.16
CA PHE A 6 -2.83 -25.79 -3.52
C PHE A 6 -3.16 -25.75 -5.01
N HIS A 7 -3.31 -26.93 -5.61
CA HIS A 7 -3.81 -27.14 -6.96
C HIS A 7 -5.16 -27.86 -6.89
N PHE A 8 -6.22 -27.21 -7.35
CA PHE A 8 -7.54 -27.83 -7.53
C PHE A 8 -7.89 -27.84 -9.02
N GLY A 9 -7.43 -28.85 -9.76
CA GLY A 9 -7.61 -28.91 -11.21
C GLY A 9 -6.98 -27.69 -11.91
N ARG A 10 -7.81 -26.83 -12.52
CA ARG A 10 -7.36 -25.60 -13.18
C ARG A 10 -7.17 -24.39 -12.24
N PHE A 11 -7.62 -24.49 -10.99
CA PHE A 11 -7.47 -23.42 -10.01
C PHE A 11 -6.18 -23.57 -9.20
N VAL A 12 -5.36 -22.53 -9.24
CA VAL A 12 -4.08 -22.47 -8.52
C VAL A 12 -4.19 -21.42 -7.42
N ILE A 13 -4.06 -21.84 -6.16
CA ILE A 13 -4.02 -20.91 -5.03
C ILE A 13 -2.57 -20.58 -4.75
N SER A 14 -2.17 -19.34 -5.09
CA SER A 14 -0.83 -18.83 -4.81
C SER A 14 -0.71 -18.35 -3.35
N SER A 15 0.48 -18.47 -2.77
CA SER A 15 0.80 -17.95 -1.43
C SER A 15 0.56 -16.46 -1.33
N TYR A 16 0.92 -15.71 -2.36
CA TYR A 16 0.69 -14.26 -2.43
C TYR A 16 -0.81 -13.93 -2.40
N GLY A 17 -1.60 -14.59 -3.24
CA GLY A 17 -3.05 -14.36 -3.31
C GLY A 17 -3.76 -14.68 -2.00
N LEU A 18 -3.39 -15.78 -1.34
CA LEU A 18 -3.96 -16.14 -0.04
C LEU A 18 -3.61 -15.10 1.05
N LEU A 19 -2.35 -14.71 1.16
CA LEU A 19 -1.92 -13.71 2.15
C LEU A 19 -2.50 -12.33 1.85
N LEU A 20 -2.68 -11.98 0.60
CA LEU A 20 -3.38 -10.76 0.19
C LEU A 20 -4.85 -10.80 0.64
N ALA A 21 -5.56 -11.90 0.40
CA ALA A 21 -6.96 -12.07 0.82
C ALA A 21 -7.09 -12.01 2.36
N ILE A 22 -6.23 -12.71 3.10
CA ILE A 22 -6.20 -12.65 4.56
C ILE A 22 -5.94 -11.22 5.05
N SER A 23 -5.00 -10.52 4.44
CA SER A 23 -4.66 -9.13 4.74
C SER A 23 -5.86 -8.20 4.55
N PHE A 24 -6.62 -8.35 3.47
CA PHE A 24 -7.82 -7.58 3.20
C PHE A 24 -8.92 -7.86 4.23
N LEU A 25 -9.23 -9.13 4.48
CA LEU A 25 -10.27 -9.52 5.44
C LEU A 25 -9.94 -9.02 6.86
N ALA A 26 -8.70 -9.22 7.30
CA ALA A 26 -8.24 -8.74 8.59
C ALA A 26 -8.26 -7.19 8.65
N GLY A 27 -7.86 -6.52 7.56
CA GLY A 27 -7.89 -5.07 7.45
C GLY A 27 -9.30 -4.49 7.51
N ILE A 28 -10.25 -5.09 6.80
CA ILE A 28 -11.67 -4.68 6.85
C ILE A 28 -12.22 -4.86 8.27
N TYR A 29 -12.05 -6.05 8.86
CA TYR A 29 -12.52 -6.32 10.22
C TYR A 29 -11.95 -5.31 11.23
N TRP A 30 -10.65 -5.07 11.16
CA TRP A 30 -9.96 -4.13 12.05
C TRP A 30 -10.43 -2.69 11.85
N SER A 31 -10.61 -2.26 10.61
CA SER A 31 -11.11 -0.92 10.29
C SER A 31 -12.55 -0.72 10.78
N MET A 32 -13.42 -1.71 10.63
CA MET A 32 -14.79 -1.68 11.17
C MET A 32 -14.81 -1.56 12.69
N TYR A 33 -13.97 -2.35 13.37
CA TYR A 33 -13.84 -2.29 14.83
C TYR A 33 -13.40 -0.90 15.30
N ARG A 34 -12.43 -0.29 14.61
CA ARG A 34 -11.95 1.06 14.94
C ARG A 34 -12.94 2.15 14.59
N ALA A 35 -13.66 2.00 13.47
CA ALA A 35 -14.71 2.94 13.07
C ALA A 35 -15.76 3.09 14.18
N ARG A 36 -16.20 1.98 14.76
CA ARG A 36 -17.13 1.99 15.89
C ARG A 36 -16.60 2.81 17.06
N LYS A 37 -15.32 2.64 17.42
CA LYS A 37 -14.68 3.41 18.50
C LYS A 37 -14.57 4.90 18.22
N ARG A 38 -14.50 5.28 16.93
CA ARG A 38 -14.39 6.65 16.47
C ARG A 38 -15.74 7.29 16.08
N GLY A 39 -16.86 6.60 16.34
CA GLY A 39 -18.19 7.10 16.01
C GLY A 39 -18.47 7.18 14.50
N ILE A 40 -17.82 6.33 13.71
CA ILE A 40 -18.09 6.15 12.28
C ILE A 40 -18.88 4.85 12.12
N ASP A 41 -19.93 4.89 11.29
CA ASP A 41 -20.75 3.72 10.98
C ASP A 41 -19.90 2.62 10.31
N GLN A 42 -19.94 1.43 10.87
CA GLN A 42 -19.19 0.26 10.37
C GLN A 42 -19.59 -0.11 8.94
N ASN A 43 -20.87 0.04 8.58
CA ASN A 43 -21.36 -0.28 7.25
C ASN A 43 -20.70 0.63 6.20
N ARG A 44 -20.49 1.91 6.52
CA ARG A 44 -19.78 2.85 5.62
C ARG A 44 -18.32 2.45 5.39
N VAL A 45 -17.65 1.91 6.42
CA VAL A 45 -16.28 1.40 6.26
C VAL A 45 -16.27 0.14 5.43
N MET A 46 -17.25 -0.74 5.59
CA MET A 46 -17.41 -1.93 4.75
C MET A 46 -17.65 -1.56 3.28
N ASP A 47 -18.61 -0.66 3.03
CA ASP A 47 -18.91 -0.16 1.67
C ASP A 47 -17.66 0.44 1.01
N LEU A 48 -16.93 1.31 1.74
CA LEU A 48 -15.70 1.89 1.25
C LEU A 48 -14.62 0.85 0.97
N SER A 49 -14.49 -0.17 1.83
CA SER A 49 -13.52 -1.26 1.62
C SER A 49 -13.79 -2.03 0.34
N LEU A 50 -15.06 -2.32 0.05
CA LEU A 50 -15.46 -2.95 -1.21
C LEU A 50 -15.20 -2.03 -2.40
N ILE A 51 -15.52 -0.75 -2.30
CA ILE A 51 -15.23 0.25 -3.33
C ILE A 51 -13.72 0.33 -3.59
N ILE A 52 -12.87 0.31 -2.57
CA ILE A 52 -11.40 0.33 -2.70
C ILE A 52 -10.92 -0.89 -3.50
N VAL A 53 -11.38 -2.10 -3.14
CA VAL A 53 -10.98 -3.33 -3.85
C VAL A 53 -11.38 -3.26 -5.32
N PHE A 54 -12.64 -2.88 -5.59
CA PHE A 54 -13.15 -2.79 -6.96
C PHE A 54 -12.42 -1.70 -7.76
N SER A 55 -12.26 -0.52 -7.17
CA SER A 55 -11.54 0.61 -7.80
C SER A 55 -10.06 0.28 -8.06
N ALA A 56 -9.41 -0.47 -7.17
CA ALA A 56 -8.02 -0.88 -7.35
C ALA A 56 -7.88 -1.77 -8.60
N ILE A 57 -8.76 -2.76 -8.76
CA ILE A 57 -8.73 -3.69 -9.91
C ILE A 57 -9.07 -2.95 -11.20
N VAL A 58 -10.17 -2.21 -11.20
CA VAL A 58 -10.64 -1.47 -12.38
C VAL A 58 -9.63 -0.41 -12.81
N GLY A 59 -9.11 0.37 -11.86
CA GLY A 59 -8.14 1.42 -12.14
C GLY A 59 -6.82 0.87 -12.68
N ALA A 60 -6.32 -0.21 -12.08
CA ALA A 60 -5.09 -0.87 -12.53
C ALA A 60 -5.23 -1.41 -13.96
N ARG A 61 -6.41 -1.97 -14.29
CA ARG A 61 -6.69 -2.49 -15.63
C ARG A 61 -6.91 -1.38 -16.65
N LEU A 62 -7.69 -0.37 -16.32
CA LEU A 62 -7.95 0.76 -17.22
C LEU A 62 -6.65 1.45 -17.65
N LEU A 63 -5.76 1.75 -16.69
CA LEU A 63 -4.50 2.39 -17.05
C LEU A 63 -3.61 1.47 -17.88
N TYR A 64 -3.59 0.17 -17.61
CA TYR A 64 -2.86 -0.78 -18.46
C TYR A 64 -3.37 -0.75 -19.90
N VAL A 65 -4.69 -0.86 -20.09
CA VAL A 65 -5.31 -0.83 -21.43
C VAL A 65 -4.99 0.48 -22.15
N VAL A 66 -5.08 1.62 -21.45
CA VAL A 66 -4.78 2.94 -22.05
C VAL A 66 -3.31 3.07 -22.48
N THR A 67 -2.40 2.45 -21.73
CA THR A 67 -0.96 2.49 -22.05
C THR A 67 -0.52 1.45 -23.07
N HIS A 68 -1.35 0.43 -23.35
CA HIS A 68 -1.08 -0.68 -24.27
C HIS A 68 -2.21 -0.87 -25.29
N LEU A 69 -2.73 0.24 -25.81
CA LEU A 69 -3.86 0.22 -26.76
C LEU A 69 -3.64 -0.68 -27.99
N ASP A 70 -2.39 -0.82 -28.42
CA ASP A 70 -2.03 -1.63 -29.58
C ASP A 70 -2.27 -3.13 -29.35
N GLU A 71 -2.13 -3.62 -28.10
CA GLU A 71 -2.40 -5.02 -27.73
C GLU A 71 -3.91 -5.35 -27.76
N PHE A 72 -4.76 -4.34 -27.59
CA PHE A 72 -6.22 -4.49 -27.51
C PHE A 72 -6.95 -4.16 -28.82
N ARG A 73 -6.23 -3.70 -29.86
CA ARG A 73 -6.83 -3.44 -31.16
C ARG A 73 -7.38 -4.72 -31.79
N GLY A 74 -8.70 -4.78 -31.91
CA GLY A 74 -9.43 -5.94 -32.45
C GLY A 74 -9.98 -6.92 -31.39
N HIS A 75 -9.57 -6.80 -30.11
CA HIS A 75 -9.99 -7.69 -29.02
C HIS A 75 -10.40 -6.92 -27.76
N TRP A 76 -11.23 -5.89 -27.91
CA TRP A 76 -11.69 -5.03 -26.79
C TRP A 76 -12.42 -5.79 -25.68
N THR A 77 -13.00 -6.96 -26.01
CA THR A 77 -13.65 -7.85 -25.04
C THR A 77 -12.68 -8.35 -23.97
N ASP A 78 -11.38 -8.47 -24.29
CA ASP A 78 -10.33 -8.95 -23.38
C ASP A 78 -9.93 -7.90 -22.31
N THR A 79 -10.47 -6.68 -22.42
CA THR A 79 -10.23 -5.61 -21.44
C THR A 79 -10.61 -6.02 -20.02
N PHE A 80 -11.76 -6.68 -19.84
CA PHE A 80 -12.26 -7.15 -18.54
C PHE A 80 -12.59 -8.65 -18.52
N ASN A 81 -12.28 -9.37 -19.60
CA ASN A 81 -12.50 -10.80 -19.65
C ASN A 81 -11.39 -11.54 -18.88
N PRO A 82 -11.70 -12.28 -17.80
CA PRO A 82 -10.71 -13.09 -17.09
C PRO A 82 -10.26 -14.32 -17.90
N PHE A 83 -11.00 -14.68 -18.95
CA PHE A 83 -10.66 -15.74 -19.91
C PHE A 83 -10.09 -15.09 -21.17
N GLN A 84 -8.79 -14.80 -21.15
CA GLN A 84 -8.16 -14.13 -22.28
C GLN A 84 -8.09 -15.05 -23.50
N SER A 85 -8.11 -14.45 -24.68
CA SER A 85 -7.96 -15.19 -25.97
C SER A 85 -6.63 -15.95 -26.06
N SER A 86 -5.65 -15.59 -25.24
CA SER A 86 -4.36 -16.30 -25.07
C SER A 86 -4.46 -17.62 -24.31
N GLY A 87 -5.62 -17.97 -23.72
CA GLY A 87 -5.84 -19.19 -22.92
C GLY A 87 -5.41 -19.07 -21.46
N GLU A 88 -4.87 -17.93 -21.05
CA GLU A 88 -4.54 -17.65 -19.63
C GLU A 88 -5.80 -17.28 -18.85
N ILE A 89 -5.93 -17.84 -17.63
CA ILE A 89 -7.02 -17.50 -16.71
C ILE A 89 -6.52 -16.45 -15.75
N GLY A 90 -7.09 -15.24 -15.82
CA GLY A 90 -6.77 -14.12 -14.94
C GLY A 90 -6.73 -12.79 -15.68
N LEU A 91 -6.71 -11.69 -14.93
CA LEU A 91 -6.46 -10.35 -15.46
C LEU A 91 -4.94 -10.11 -15.50
N ALA A 92 -4.28 -10.52 -16.59
CA ALA A 92 -2.87 -10.19 -16.83
C ALA A 92 -2.74 -8.70 -17.21
N GLY A 93 -1.63 -8.06 -16.83
CA GLY A 93 -1.39 -6.65 -17.11
C GLY A 93 -2.22 -5.73 -16.19
N LEU A 94 -1.69 -5.46 -15.00
CA LEU A 94 -2.27 -4.54 -14.03
C LEU A 94 -1.23 -3.46 -13.68
N THR A 95 -1.56 -2.20 -13.90
CA THR A 95 -0.69 -1.07 -13.59
C THR A 95 -1.02 -0.53 -12.19
N MET A 96 -0.09 -0.67 -11.25
CA MET A 96 -0.30 -0.22 -9.87
C MET A 96 -0.73 1.25 -9.76
N LEU A 97 -0.17 2.12 -10.60
CA LEU A 97 -0.48 3.55 -10.59
C LEU A 97 -1.97 3.82 -10.88
N GLY A 98 -2.56 3.13 -11.85
CA GLY A 98 -3.98 3.26 -12.20
C GLY A 98 -4.88 2.87 -11.02
N GLY A 99 -4.54 1.77 -10.34
CA GLY A 99 -5.25 1.35 -9.12
C GLY A 99 -5.21 2.39 -8.02
N VAL A 100 -4.03 2.95 -7.74
CA VAL A 100 -3.85 3.99 -6.70
C VAL A 100 -4.66 5.25 -7.02
N VAL A 101 -4.59 5.74 -8.27
CA VAL A 101 -5.32 6.97 -8.68
C VAL A 101 -6.82 6.77 -8.52
N LEU A 102 -7.38 5.65 -9.02
CA LEU A 102 -8.83 5.42 -8.93
C LEU A 102 -9.30 5.18 -7.49
N VAL A 103 -8.50 4.50 -6.67
CA VAL A 103 -8.78 4.33 -5.23
C VAL A 103 -8.82 5.67 -4.51
N LEU A 104 -7.85 6.56 -4.73
CA LEU A 104 -7.83 7.88 -4.10
C LEU A 104 -9.04 8.71 -4.52
N ALA A 105 -9.37 8.73 -5.82
CA ALA A 105 -10.57 9.41 -6.31
C ALA A 105 -11.84 8.85 -5.66
N SER A 106 -11.98 7.52 -5.58
CA SER A 106 -13.14 6.86 -4.98
C SER A 106 -13.28 7.16 -3.49
N ILE A 107 -12.19 7.22 -2.73
CA ILE A 107 -12.20 7.61 -1.31
C ILE A 107 -12.72 9.04 -1.17
N LEU A 108 -12.20 9.98 -1.97
CA LEU A 108 -12.60 11.38 -1.90
C LEU A 108 -14.08 11.57 -2.28
N ILE A 109 -14.54 10.94 -3.35
CA ILE A 109 -15.94 10.98 -3.80
C ILE A 109 -16.85 10.37 -2.72
N PHE A 110 -16.50 9.19 -2.19
CA PHE A 110 -17.28 8.54 -1.14
C PHE A 110 -17.41 9.40 0.11
N CYS A 111 -16.31 9.99 0.56
CA CYS A 111 -16.31 10.88 1.72
C CYS A 111 -17.16 12.12 1.48
N ALA A 112 -17.09 12.73 0.29
CA ALA A 112 -17.90 13.88 -0.09
C ALA A 112 -19.39 13.55 -0.10
N VAL A 113 -19.79 12.45 -0.76
CA VAL A 113 -21.19 11.99 -0.87
C VAL A 113 -21.76 11.62 0.50
N LYS A 114 -21.00 10.87 1.32
CA LYS A 114 -21.45 10.43 2.64
C LYS A 114 -21.21 11.45 3.76
N ARG A 115 -20.62 12.61 3.45
CA ARG A 115 -20.27 13.68 4.38
C ARG A 115 -19.42 13.21 5.57
N ILE A 116 -18.44 12.34 5.29
CA ILE A 116 -17.52 11.80 6.29
C ILE A 116 -16.23 12.62 6.26
N PRO A 117 -15.67 13.05 7.41
CA PRO A 117 -14.37 13.70 7.44
C PRO A 117 -13.27 12.76 6.92
N VAL A 118 -12.65 13.10 5.78
CA VAL A 118 -11.65 12.27 5.09
C VAL A 118 -10.51 11.88 6.03
N LEU A 119 -9.94 12.84 6.76
CA LEU A 119 -8.80 12.61 7.65
C LEU A 119 -9.12 11.64 8.78
N LYS A 120 -10.32 11.77 9.37
CA LYS A 120 -10.79 10.87 10.43
C LYS A 120 -10.96 9.44 9.91
N LEU A 121 -11.51 9.29 8.71
CA LEU A 121 -11.68 7.99 8.07
C LEU A 121 -10.33 7.37 7.71
N CYS A 122 -9.40 8.15 7.16
CA CYS A 122 -8.05 7.69 6.86
C CYS A 122 -7.31 7.21 8.12
N ASP A 123 -7.41 7.93 9.24
CA ASP A 123 -6.82 7.50 10.52
C ASP A 123 -7.35 6.14 10.98
N VAL A 124 -8.64 5.85 10.74
CA VAL A 124 -9.24 4.55 11.05
C VAL A 124 -8.66 3.43 10.20
N MET A 125 -8.39 3.72 8.92
CA MET A 125 -7.93 2.71 7.95
C MET A 125 -6.41 2.49 7.95
N VAL A 126 -5.61 3.45 8.39
CA VAL A 126 -4.14 3.39 8.38
C VAL A 126 -3.55 2.10 8.98
N PRO A 127 -4.00 1.58 10.15
CA PRO A 127 -3.45 0.33 10.66
C PRO A 127 -3.74 -0.88 9.78
N ALA A 128 -4.87 -0.88 9.07
CA ALA A 128 -5.16 -1.93 8.09
C ALA A 128 -4.16 -1.88 6.92
N PHE A 129 -3.77 -0.70 6.45
CA PHE A 129 -2.71 -0.56 5.44
C PHE A 129 -1.35 -1.04 5.95
N ALA A 130 -0.98 -0.70 7.19
CA ALA A 130 0.27 -1.18 7.78
C ALA A 130 0.30 -2.71 7.93
N LEU A 131 -0.81 -3.31 8.37
CA LEU A 131 -0.99 -4.76 8.42
C LEU A 131 -0.89 -5.37 7.02
N GLY A 132 -1.53 -4.73 6.03
CA GLY A 132 -1.47 -5.11 4.62
C GLY A 132 -0.03 -5.18 4.12
N ILE A 133 0.78 -4.17 4.39
CA ILE A 133 2.21 -4.16 4.04
C ILE A 133 2.91 -5.36 4.68
N ALA A 134 2.73 -5.59 5.98
CA ALA A 134 3.40 -6.67 6.68
C ALA A 134 3.07 -8.06 6.08
N LEU A 135 1.80 -8.36 5.85
CA LEU A 135 1.35 -9.67 5.39
C LEU A 135 1.65 -9.91 3.90
N THR A 136 1.40 -8.93 3.03
CA THR A 136 1.63 -9.09 1.60
C THR A 136 3.11 -9.25 1.26
N ARG A 137 4.02 -8.66 2.05
CA ARG A 137 5.46 -8.83 1.85
C ARG A 137 5.96 -10.23 2.21
N ILE A 138 5.32 -10.92 3.14
CA ILE A 138 5.55 -12.34 3.37
C ILE A 138 5.14 -13.14 2.12
N GLY A 139 4.00 -12.79 1.50
CA GLY A 139 3.58 -13.39 0.24
C GLY A 139 4.59 -13.19 -0.89
N CYS A 140 5.13 -11.97 -1.04
CA CYS A 140 6.21 -11.68 -1.99
C CYS A 140 7.46 -12.54 -1.73
N PHE A 141 7.81 -12.77 -0.46
CA PHE A 141 8.94 -13.61 -0.09
C PHE A 141 8.71 -15.08 -0.48
N LEU A 142 7.53 -15.62 -0.22
CA LEU A 142 7.18 -17.00 -0.58
C LEU A 142 7.14 -17.23 -2.11
N THR A 143 6.77 -16.18 -2.86
CA THR A 143 6.76 -16.20 -4.33
C THR A 143 8.16 -15.98 -4.91
N GLY A 144 9.06 -15.30 -4.16
CA GLY A 144 10.42 -14.98 -4.62
C GLY A 144 10.49 -13.76 -5.54
N CYS A 145 9.51 -12.82 -5.44
CA CYS A 145 9.53 -11.54 -6.17
C CYS A 145 9.99 -10.38 -5.27
N CYS A 146 10.31 -9.23 -5.85
CA CYS A 146 10.68 -8.01 -5.10
C CYS A 146 11.93 -8.17 -4.20
N TYR A 147 12.89 -8.94 -4.64
CA TYR A 147 14.15 -9.25 -3.97
C TYR A 147 15.14 -8.08 -3.98
N GLY A 148 16.23 -8.24 -3.21
CA GLY A 148 17.30 -7.25 -3.12
C GLY A 148 18.53 -7.58 -3.93
N LYS A 149 19.53 -6.71 -3.82
CA LYS A 149 20.85 -6.87 -4.44
C LYS A 149 21.59 -8.08 -3.83
N PRO A 150 22.61 -8.63 -4.53
CA PRO A 150 23.52 -9.62 -3.95
C PRO A 150 24.18 -9.08 -2.66
N CYS A 151 24.36 -9.97 -1.68
CA CYS A 151 25.01 -9.64 -0.42
C CYS A 151 25.69 -10.87 0.20
N ASP A 152 26.72 -10.61 1.02
CA ASP A 152 27.46 -11.64 1.76
C ASP A 152 27.03 -11.70 3.24
N LEU A 153 25.82 -11.22 3.55
CA LEU A 153 25.29 -11.21 4.91
C LEU A 153 24.84 -12.61 5.33
N PRO A 154 24.97 -12.98 6.62
CA PRO A 154 24.61 -14.32 7.11
C PRO A 154 23.11 -14.65 6.97
N TRP A 155 22.25 -13.64 6.80
CA TRP A 155 20.81 -13.80 6.53
C TRP A 155 20.45 -13.58 5.08
N GLY A 156 21.43 -13.49 4.17
CA GLY A 156 21.17 -13.49 2.73
C GLY A 156 20.47 -14.77 2.30
N VAL A 157 19.52 -14.67 1.40
CA VAL A 157 18.66 -15.79 0.98
C VAL A 157 18.95 -16.17 -0.47
N LYS A 158 19.16 -17.46 -0.72
CA LYS A 158 19.17 -18.03 -2.08
C LYS A 158 17.77 -18.39 -2.51
N PHE A 159 17.36 -17.88 -3.66
CA PHE A 159 16.06 -18.17 -4.24
C PHE A 159 16.13 -19.37 -5.18
N PRO A 160 15.13 -20.26 -5.19
CA PRO A 160 15.10 -21.40 -6.10
C PRO A 160 14.95 -20.95 -7.56
N LEU A 161 15.49 -21.74 -8.50
CA LEU A 161 15.44 -21.44 -9.94
C LEU A 161 14.03 -21.26 -10.49
N SER A 162 13.03 -21.87 -9.87
CA SER A 162 11.62 -21.75 -10.23
C SER A 162 10.97 -20.42 -9.78
N SER A 163 11.71 -19.56 -9.08
CA SER A 163 11.20 -18.26 -8.62
C SER A 163 11.66 -17.12 -9.54
N PRO A 164 10.95 -15.97 -9.57
CA PRO A 164 11.37 -14.79 -10.33
C PRO A 164 12.81 -14.35 -10.03
N ALA A 165 13.26 -14.43 -8.78
CA ALA A 165 14.64 -14.11 -8.40
C ALA A 165 15.65 -15.13 -8.91
N GLY A 166 15.30 -16.40 -8.88
CA GLY A 166 16.20 -17.48 -9.33
C GLY A 166 16.23 -17.67 -10.84
N SER A 167 15.21 -17.22 -11.57
CA SER A 167 15.18 -17.25 -13.03
C SER A 167 16.04 -16.14 -13.66
N GLU A 168 16.43 -15.11 -12.90
CA GLU A 168 17.31 -14.04 -13.36
C GLU A 168 18.75 -14.56 -13.49
N PRO A 169 19.35 -14.66 -14.71
CA PRO A 169 20.64 -15.33 -14.93
C PRO A 169 21.78 -14.74 -14.10
N VAL A 170 21.78 -13.40 -13.90
CA VAL A 170 22.83 -12.68 -13.16
C VAL A 170 22.79 -12.94 -11.65
N LEU A 171 21.65 -13.41 -11.12
CA LEU A 171 21.42 -13.59 -9.69
C LEU A 171 21.40 -15.05 -9.25
N GLN A 172 21.48 -15.98 -10.19
CA GLN A 172 21.40 -17.42 -9.92
C GLN A 172 22.47 -17.87 -8.91
N GLY A 173 22.03 -18.55 -7.86
CA GLY A 173 22.91 -19.10 -6.84
C GLY A 173 23.52 -18.10 -5.88
N LEU A 174 23.29 -16.79 -6.06
CA LEU A 174 23.78 -15.76 -5.16
C LEU A 174 22.87 -15.60 -3.92
N HIS A 175 23.48 -15.16 -2.82
CA HIS A 175 22.71 -14.70 -1.67
C HIS A 175 22.22 -13.29 -1.93
N LEU A 176 20.92 -13.06 -1.76
CA LEU A 176 20.27 -11.77 -1.99
C LEU A 176 19.71 -11.21 -0.69
N HIS A 177 19.69 -9.89 -0.57
CA HIS A 177 18.98 -9.22 0.52
C HIS A 177 17.50 -9.61 0.50
N PRO A 178 16.94 -10.17 1.60
CA PRO A 178 15.52 -10.48 1.70
C PRO A 178 14.70 -9.19 1.97
N THR A 179 14.68 -8.30 0.99
CA THR A 179 14.02 -6.98 1.10
C THR A 179 12.52 -7.08 1.38
N GLN A 180 11.92 -8.23 1.05
CA GLN A 180 10.54 -8.55 1.40
C GLN A 180 10.38 -8.67 2.93
N LEU A 181 11.28 -9.39 3.59
CA LEU A 181 11.26 -9.55 5.05
C LEU A 181 11.58 -8.24 5.76
N TYR A 182 12.51 -7.43 5.23
CA TYR A 182 12.74 -6.08 5.74
C TYR A 182 11.47 -5.23 5.64
N SER A 183 10.78 -5.31 4.50
CA SER A 183 9.53 -4.59 4.28
C SER A 183 8.40 -5.08 5.18
N SER A 184 8.31 -6.39 5.44
CA SER A 184 7.34 -6.95 6.39
C SER A 184 7.62 -6.48 7.82
N PHE A 185 8.90 -6.50 8.23
CA PHE A 185 9.32 -6.10 9.57
C PHE A 185 9.02 -4.61 9.84
N TYR A 186 9.37 -3.72 8.92
CA TYR A 186 9.02 -2.31 9.12
C TYR A 186 7.50 -2.07 9.03
N GLY A 187 6.77 -2.86 8.22
CA GLY A 187 5.31 -2.84 8.22
C GLY A 187 4.72 -3.13 9.60
N LEU A 188 5.30 -4.11 10.31
CA LEU A 188 4.95 -4.39 11.72
C LEU A 188 5.33 -3.25 12.67
N ILE A 189 6.51 -2.65 12.50
CA ILE A 189 6.93 -1.49 13.30
C ILE A 189 5.96 -0.33 13.09
N ILE A 190 5.59 -0.02 11.85
CA ILE A 190 4.61 1.01 11.55
C ILE A 190 3.27 0.65 12.21
N LEU A 191 2.79 -0.59 12.06
CA LEU A 191 1.53 -1.04 12.65
C LEU A 191 1.51 -0.82 14.17
N ILE A 192 2.55 -1.29 14.87
CA ILE A 192 2.66 -1.12 16.33
C ILE A 192 2.66 0.37 16.69
N THR A 193 3.46 1.18 15.98
CA THR A 193 3.58 2.61 16.25
C THR A 193 2.24 3.33 16.06
N VAL A 194 1.55 3.10 14.93
CA VAL A 194 0.27 3.76 14.67
C VAL A 194 -0.83 3.28 15.62
N LEU A 195 -0.81 2.03 16.07
CA LEU A 195 -1.75 1.52 17.09
C LEU A 195 -1.50 2.14 18.47
N LEU A 196 -0.26 2.34 18.86
CA LEU A 196 0.09 3.00 20.13
C LEU A 196 -0.32 4.47 20.11
N LEU A 197 -0.05 5.17 19.00
CA LEU A 197 -0.38 6.59 18.85
C LEU A 197 -1.90 6.81 18.74
N ASP A 198 -2.62 5.88 18.15
CA ASP A 198 -4.07 5.95 18.01
C ASP A 198 -4.83 5.84 19.34
N ARG A 199 -4.21 5.31 20.39
CA ARG A 199 -4.81 5.29 21.73
C ARG A 199 -5.11 6.69 22.27
N ARG A 200 -4.34 7.70 21.86
CA ARG A 200 -4.48 9.10 22.25
C ARG A 200 -4.29 10.01 21.02
N PRO A 201 -5.24 10.02 20.09
CA PRO A 201 -5.13 10.85 18.90
C PRO A 201 -5.18 12.32 19.31
N ARG A 202 -4.33 13.11 18.71
CA ARG A 202 -4.23 14.55 19.02
C ARG A 202 -5.17 15.40 18.16
N PHE A 203 -5.37 15.00 16.91
CA PHE A 203 -6.23 15.64 15.92
C PHE A 203 -6.59 14.65 14.81
N ASP A 204 -7.61 14.93 14.01
CA ASP A 204 -7.94 14.11 12.85
C ASP A 204 -6.85 14.25 11.78
N GLY A 205 -6.36 13.12 11.25
CA GLY A 205 -5.22 13.03 10.33
C GLY A 205 -3.87 12.84 11.02
N PHE A 206 -3.83 12.73 12.36
CA PHE A 206 -2.60 12.51 13.11
C PHE A 206 -1.93 11.19 12.77
N VAL A 207 -2.71 10.09 12.79
CA VAL A 207 -2.19 8.74 12.52
C VAL A 207 -1.77 8.61 11.05
N LEU A 208 -2.54 9.19 10.14
CA LEU A 208 -2.20 9.26 8.71
C LEU A 208 -0.87 9.99 8.47
N SER A 209 -0.70 11.16 9.10
CA SER A 209 0.52 11.96 8.95
C SER A 209 1.76 11.18 9.40
N VAL A 210 1.68 10.53 10.57
CA VAL A 210 2.78 9.70 11.09
C VAL A 210 3.04 8.49 10.20
N PHE A 211 1.99 7.84 9.69
CA PHE A 211 2.12 6.73 8.75
C PHE A 211 2.91 7.15 7.50
N PHE A 212 2.57 8.28 6.88
CA PHE A 212 3.28 8.76 5.70
C PHE A 212 4.75 9.06 5.97
N MET A 213 5.06 9.69 7.12
CA MET A 213 6.45 9.95 7.50
C MET A 213 7.22 8.64 7.71
N LEU A 214 6.71 7.70 8.48
CA LEU A 214 7.36 6.42 8.74
C LEU A 214 7.51 5.59 7.46
N TYR A 215 6.44 5.48 6.67
CA TYR A 215 6.48 4.74 5.42
C TYR A 215 7.49 5.35 4.44
N GLY A 216 7.52 6.68 4.32
CA GLY A 216 8.48 7.38 3.47
C GLY A 216 9.93 7.06 3.86
N VAL A 217 10.28 7.15 5.15
CA VAL A 217 11.62 6.84 5.64
C VAL A 217 11.99 5.38 5.37
N PHE A 218 11.15 4.43 5.76
CA PHE A 218 11.45 3.01 5.61
C PHE A 218 11.51 2.59 4.13
N ARG A 219 10.59 3.10 3.31
CA ARG A 219 10.57 2.75 1.90
C ARG A 219 11.79 3.31 1.15
N PHE A 220 12.19 4.53 1.50
CA PHE A 220 13.42 5.14 1.00
C PHE A 220 14.65 4.30 1.36
N SER A 221 14.75 3.88 2.63
CA SER A 221 15.89 3.10 3.13
C SER A 221 16.01 1.72 2.47
N VAL A 222 14.89 0.98 2.34
CA VAL A 222 14.90 -0.35 1.72
C VAL A 222 15.25 -0.29 0.24
N ASP A 223 14.96 0.82 -0.43
CA ASP A 223 15.23 0.96 -1.86
C ASP A 223 16.73 0.94 -2.20
N PHE A 224 17.62 1.32 -1.29
CA PHE A 224 19.07 1.23 -1.49
C PHE A 224 19.58 -0.20 -1.69
N VAL A 225 18.96 -1.16 -1.02
CA VAL A 225 19.32 -2.59 -1.07
C VAL A 225 18.44 -3.38 -2.02
N ARG A 226 17.44 -2.78 -2.64
CA ARG A 226 16.54 -3.44 -3.58
C ARG A 226 17.19 -3.58 -4.96
N TYR A 227 16.97 -4.73 -5.59
CA TYR A 227 17.39 -4.95 -6.97
C TYR A 227 16.34 -4.40 -7.93
N TYR A 228 16.82 -3.69 -8.95
CA TYR A 228 16.04 -3.23 -10.10
C TYR A 228 16.80 -3.56 -11.35
N GLU A 229 16.12 -4.09 -12.34
CA GLU A 229 16.67 -4.24 -13.67
C GLU A 229 17.07 -2.86 -14.26
N SER A 230 18.10 -2.85 -15.08
CA SER A 230 18.63 -1.61 -15.67
C SER A 230 17.58 -0.82 -16.47
N SER A 231 16.61 -1.52 -17.06
CA SER A 231 15.48 -0.93 -17.81
C SER A 231 14.51 -0.11 -16.98
N VAL A 232 14.48 -0.33 -15.64
CA VAL A 232 13.53 0.33 -14.70
C VAL A 232 14.21 1.42 -13.87
N LYS A 233 15.53 1.61 -14.03
CA LYS A 233 16.26 2.66 -13.32
C LYS A 233 16.07 3.99 -14.04
N PHE A 234 15.13 4.77 -13.57
CA PHE A 234 15.04 6.17 -13.95
C PHE A 234 15.92 6.99 -13.02
N PHE A 235 17.00 7.55 -13.57
CA PHE A 235 17.84 8.50 -12.86
C PHE A 235 17.17 9.87 -12.91
N LEU A 236 16.60 10.33 -11.80
CA LEU A 236 16.16 11.70 -11.67
C LEU A 236 17.41 12.56 -11.37
N PHE A 237 17.80 13.44 -12.30
CA PHE A 237 18.91 14.39 -12.16
C PHE A 237 20.27 13.76 -11.83
N ASP A 238 20.83 12.87 -12.59
CA ASP A 238 22.18 12.31 -12.41
C ASP A 238 22.58 11.84 -10.98
N PHE A 239 21.73 12.07 -9.99
CA PHE A 239 21.94 11.71 -8.58
C PHE A 239 21.67 10.23 -8.25
N GLY A 240 21.34 9.40 -9.23
CA GLY A 240 21.14 7.96 -9.00
C GLY A 240 19.93 7.59 -8.13
N PHE A 241 18.99 8.51 -7.92
CA PHE A 241 17.74 8.22 -7.20
C PHE A 241 16.75 7.47 -8.09
N THR A 242 16.07 6.47 -7.49
CA THR A 242 14.97 5.80 -8.15
C THR A 242 13.67 6.61 -8.03
N ILE A 243 12.72 6.39 -8.95
CA ILE A 243 11.38 6.99 -8.84
C ILE A 243 10.74 6.63 -7.49
N ASN A 244 10.97 5.41 -6.99
CA ASN A 244 10.44 4.98 -5.70
C ASN A 244 11.01 5.79 -4.52
N GLN A 245 12.30 6.17 -4.59
CA GLN A 245 12.90 7.06 -3.59
C GLN A 245 12.29 8.46 -3.64
N ALA A 246 12.08 9.00 -4.84
CA ALA A 246 11.42 10.29 -5.00
C ALA A 246 9.98 10.29 -4.44
N ILE A 247 9.19 9.25 -4.75
CA ILE A 247 7.84 9.07 -4.18
C ILE A 247 7.90 8.95 -2.66
N SER A 248 8.89 8.24 -2.12
CA SER A 248 9.05 8.06 -0.68
C SER A 248 9.33 9.37 0.04
N LEU A 249 10.20 10.21 -0.53
CA LEU A 249 10.46 11.57 -0.02
C LEU A 249 9.22 12.45 -0.12
N LEU A 250 8.50 12.39 -1.24
CA LEU A 250 7.25 13.14 -1.41
C LEU A 250 6.24 12.75 -0.32
N LEU A 251 6.04 11.47 -0.06
CA LEU A 251 5.15 11.00 1.01
C LEU A 251 5.58 11.47 2.39
N PHE A 252 6.90 11.43 2.67
CA PHE A 252 7.44 11.95 3.93
C PHE A 252 7.10 13.44 4.11
N PHE A 253 7.34 14.27 3.09
CA PHE A 253 7.05 15.71 3.16
C PHE A 253 5.54 15.98 3.22
N ILE A 254 4.71 15.24 2.50
CA ILE A 254 3.25 15.34 2.63
C ILE A 254 2.83 15.04 4.08
N GLY A 255 3.35 13.95 4.67
CA GLY A 255 3.09 13.62 6.07
C GLY A 255 3.52 14.72 7.04
N LEU A 256 4.70 15.30 6.83
CA LEU A 256 5.23 16.39 7.66
C LEU A 256 4.38 17.66 7.54
N VAL A 257 4.00 18.07 6.34
CA VAL A 257 3.14 19.24 6.09
C VAL A 257 1.76 19.05 6.71
N LEU A 258 1.15 17.87 6.53
CA LEU A 258 -0.12 17.54 7.16
C LEU A 258 -0.02 17.60 8.69
N PHE A 259 1.03 17.00 9.26
CA PHE A 259 1.24 17.01 10.70
C PHE A 259 1.35 18.42 11.27
N ILE A 260 2.19 19.28 10.67
CA ILE A 260 2.40 20.66 11.13
C ILE A 260 1.13 21.50 10.92
N GLY A 261 0.52 21.40 9.75
CA GLY A 261 -0.66 22.19 9.38
C GLY A 261 -1.88 21.87 10.27
N LEU A 262 -2.17 20.57 10.43
CA LEU A 262 -3.31 20.12 11.25
C LEU A 262 -3.10 20.40 12.74
N ARG A 263 -1.88 20.22 13.26
CA ARG A 263 -1.54 20.58 14.63
C ARG A 263 -1.71 22.08 14.90
N ARG A 264 -1.30 22.93 13.94
CA ARG A 264 -1.48 24.39 14.07
C ARG A 264 -2.97 24.77 14.07
N ARG A 265 -3.77 24.13 13.23
CA ARG A 265 -5.21 24.34 13.16
C ARG A 265 -5.91 23.97 14.47
N GLU A 266 -5.58 22.81 15.03
CA GLU A 266 -6.10 22.33 16.31
C GLU A 266 -5.76 23.30 17.45
N ASN A 267 -4.49 23.74 17.54
CA ASN A 267 -4.06 24.68 18.57
C ASN A 267 -4.75 26.07 18.47
N ARG A 268 -5.11 26.50 17.25
CA ARG A 268 -5.89 27.76 17.06
C ARG A 268 -7.32 27.57 17.55
N SER A 269 -7.97 26.48 17.19
CA SER A 269 -9.34 26.17 17.62
C SER A 269 -9.46 26.11 19.15
N ILE A 270 -8.46 25.51 19.83
CA ILE A 270 -8.43 25.48 21.31
C ILE A 270 -8.28 26.87 21.90
N LYS A 271 -7.43 27.74 21.33
CA LYS A 271 -7.23 29.12 21.81
C LYS A 271 -8.48 29.99 21.62
N GLU A 272 -9.16 29.86 20.48
CA GLU A 272 -10.39 30.58 20.18
C GLU A 272 -11.53 30.12 21.11
N GLY A 273 -11.65 28.81 21.36
CA GLY A 273 -12.64 28.26 22.31
C GLY A 273 -12.40 28.66 23.77
N SER A 274 -11.14 28.83 24.18
CA SER A 274 -10.79 29.27 25.54
C SER A 274 -10.95 30.79 25.76
N GLY A 275 -10.93 31.59 24.68
CA GLY A 275 -11.12 33.04 24.75
C GLY A 275 -12.58 33.50 24.96
N ILE A 276 -13.55 32.64 24.67
CA ILE A 276 -14.99 32.96 24.79
C ILE A 276 -15.50 32.85 26.25
N THR A 277 -14.77 32.18 27.13
CA THR A 277 -15.18 31.99 28.55
C THR A 277 -14.71 33.06 29.53
N SER A 278 -14.04 34.12 29.04
CA SER A 278 -13.50 35.19 29.89
C SER A 278 -14.30 36.53 29.83
N SER A 279 -15.59 36.48 29.51
CA SER A 279 -16.46 37.67 29.73
C SER A 279 -16.83 37.71 31.22
N PRO A 280 -16.55 38.79 31.98
CA PRO A 280 -16.99 38.90 33.36
C PRO A 280 -18.52 39.01 33.41
N PRO A 281 -19.20 38.44 34.42
CA PRO A 281 -20.63 38.67 34.63
C PRO A 281 -20.86 40.14 34.94
N LEU A 282 -21.83 40.73 34.25
CA LEU A 282 -22.38 42.06 34.56
C LEU A 282 -23.12 42.08 35.90
#